data_b830094a2228a84e0fe5a30e92168836
#
_entry.id   b830094a2228a84e0fe5a30e92168836
#
_cell.length_a   1.000
_cell.length_b   1.000
_cell.length_c   1.000
_cell.angle_alpha   90.00
_cell.angle_beta   90.00
_cell.angle_gamma   90.00
#
_symmetry.space_group_name_H-M   'P 1'
#
loop_
_entity.id
_entity.type
_entity.pdbx_description
1 polymer ?
#
loop_
_entity_poly.entity_id
_entity_poly.type
_entity_poly.pdbx_seq_one_letter_code
_entity_poly.pdbx_strand_id
1 'polypeptide(L)'
;VLPPAGSIPIQQQQVRERSLVPLEPLFSLEPQQLLQRSDSVELQFDWPRSADDPRELSEIPELRLWSLRADALCPWLPLLLERSSGQLTRHVAMLLPHSFSRSEGIRFAPDSLELWMTHRLFLLDHWSRGHGLNCRGNLEQMAAVLGFELDGSFWNGLS
;
A
#
# COMPACT_ATOMS: atom_id res chain seq x y z
N VAL A 1 -8.10 -22.49 -0.88
CA VAL A 1 -6.71 -22.43 -1.35
C VAL A 1 -6.26 -20.98 -1.37
N LEU A 2 -5.19 -20.68 -0.64
CA LEU A 2 -4.62 -19.34 -0.64
C LEU A 2 -3.91 -19.10 -1.97
N PRO A 3 -4.09 -17.93 -2.60
CA PRO A 3 -3.32 -17.62 -3.78
C PRO A 3 -1.83 -17.62 -3.43
N PRO A 4 -0.95 -18.04 -4.32
CA PRO A 4 0.48 -17.93 -4.06
C PRO A 4 0.84 -16.46 -3.83
N ALA A 5 1.85 -16.22 -2.99
CA ALA A 5 2.45 -14.90 -2.90
C ALA A 5 2.83 -14.45 -4.30
N GLY A 6 2.45 -13.25 -4.71
CA GLY A 6 2.69 -12.77 -6.06
C GLY A 6 1.60 -11.85 -6.55
N SER A 7 1.37 -11.90 -7.86
CA SER A 7 0.50 -10.96 -8.54
C SER A 7 -0.96 -11.23 -8.29
N ILE A 8 -1.71 -10.18 -7.98
CA ILE A 8 -3.17 -10.21 -7.89
C ILE A 8 -3.71 -9.43 -9.09
N PRO A 9 -4.36 -10.09 -10.04
CA PRO A 9 -4.95 -9.38 -11.18
C PRO A 9 -6.21 -8.64 -10.77
N ILE A 10 -6.34 -7.41 -11.21
CA ILE A 10 -7.49 -6.56 -10.93
C ILE A 10 -8.05 -6.09 -12.27
N GLN A 11 -9.25 -6.56 -12.61
CA GLN A 11 -9.87 -6.28 -13.89
C GLN A 11 -10.46 -4.87 -13.92
N GLN A 12 -10.51 -4.28 -15.11
CA GLN A 12 -11.07 -2.95 -15.30
C GLN A 12 -12.50 -2.82 -14.75
N GLN A 13 -13.32 -3.85 -14.95
CA GLN A 13 -14.68 -3.84 -14.44
C GLN A 13 -14.71 -3.76 -12.91
N GLN A 14 -13.81 -4.48 -12.25
CA GLN A 14 -13.73 -4.46 -10.79
C GLN A 14 -13.32 -3.08 -10.28
N VAL A 15 -12.42 -2.40 -10.99
CA VAL A 15 -12.02 -1.04 -10.65
C VAL A 15 -13.22 -0.09 -10.76
N ARG A 16 -13.95 -0.17 -11.86
CA ARG A 16 -15.11 0.71 -12.10
C ARG A 16 -16.22 0.49 -11.08
N GLU A 17 -16.44 -0.74 -10.67
CA GLU A 17 -17.44 -1.09 -9.67
C GLU A 17 -16.93 -0.92 -8.24
N ARG A 18 -15.65 -0.58 -8.07
CA ARG A 18 -14.98 -0.52 -6.79
C ARG A 18 -15.09 -1.82 -6.01
N SER A 19 -15.01 -2.94 -6.74
CA SER A 19 -15.13 -4.27 -6.17
C SER A 19 -13.79 -4.70 -5.57
N LEU A 20 -13.81 -5.19 -4.34
CA LEU A 20 -12.62 -5.73 -3.67
C LEU A 20 -12.53 -7.25 -3.76
N VAL A 21 -13.29 -7.86 -4.65
CA VAL A 21 -13.24 -9.31 -4.87
C VAL A 21 -11.79 -9.81 -5.08
N PRO A 22 -10.93 -9.09 -5.84
CA PRO A 22 -9.54 -9.54 -5.99
C PRO A 22 -8.77 -9.65 -4.68
N LEU A 23 -9.17 -8.90 -3.65
CA LEU A 23 -8.49 -8.92 -2.35
C LEU A 23 -9.14 -9.87 -1.35
N GLU A 24 -10.27 -10.49 -1.70
CA GLU A 24 -10.99 -11.38 -0.78
C GLU A 24 -10.13 -12.50 -0.20
N PRO A 25 -9.22 -13.12 -0.95
CA PRO A 25 -8.35 -14.15 -0.37
C PRO A 25 -7.51 -13.65 0.80
N LEU A 26 -7.24 -12.34 0.86
CA LEU A 26 -6.47 -11.76 1.96
C LEU A 26 -7.34 -11.48 3.19
N PHE A 27 -8.65 -11.29 3.01
CA PHE A 27 -9.56 -10.99 4.12
C PHE A 27 -9.69 -12.13 5.12
N SER A 28 -9.52 -13.35 4.66
CA SER A 28 -9.66 -14.54 5.51
C SER A 28 -8.37 -14.90 6.24
N LEU A 29 -7.27 -14.20 5.98
CA LEU A 29 -6.00 -14.48 6.60
C LEU A 29 -5.95 -13.92 8.02
N GLU A 30 -5.37 -14.71 8.94
CA GLU A 30 -5.07 -14.23 10.28
C GLU A 30 -3.93 -13.20 10.21
N PRO A 31 -3.82 -12.28 11.21
CA PRO A 31 -2.75 -11.28 11.21
C PRO A 31 -1.35 -11.86 11.05
N GLN A 32 -1.07 -13.02 11.66
CA GLN A 32 0.22 -13.66 11.51
C GLN A 32 0.48 -14.08 10.07
N GLN A 33 -0.54 -14.60 9.38
CA GLN A 33 -0.43 -15.01 7.98
C GLN A 33 -0.22 -13.80 7.06
N LEU A 34 -0.88 -12.68 7.37
CA LEU A 34 -0.67 -11.44 6.63
C LEU A 34 0.77 -10.96 6.76
N LEU A 35 1.34 -10.98 7.97
CA LEU A 35 2.71 -10.57 8.18
C LEU A 35 3.71 -11.47 7.46
N GLN A 36 3.40 -12.75 7.29
CA GLN A 36 4.24 -13.68 6.53
C GLN A 36 4.26 -13.34 5.04
N ARG A 37 3.24 -12.63 4.54
CA ARG A 37 3.17 -12.21 3.14
C ARG A 37 3.71 -10.80 2.93
N SER A 38 4.27 -10.19 3.95
CA SER A 38 4.82 -8.84 3.84
C SER A 38 5.83 -8.76 2.71
N ASP A 39 5.71 -7.71 1.88
CA ASP A 39 6.60 -7.44 0.77
C ASP A 39 6.52 -8.49 -0.37
N SER A 40 5.38 -9.14 -0.52
CA SER A 40 5.25 -10.20 -1.53
C SER A 40 4.05 -10.03 -2.46
N VAL A 41 3.22 -9.00 -2.27
CA VAL A 41 2.01 -8.82 -3.06
C VAL A 41 2.21 -7.74 -4.11
N GLU A 42 1.85 -8.07 -5.35
CA GLU A 42 1.88 -7.13 -6.47
C GLU A 42 0.47 -7.02 -7.05
N LEU A 43 -0.03 -5.79 -7.15
CA LEU A 43 -1.34 -5.52 -7.75
C LEU A 43 -1.17 -5.24 -9.24
N GLN A 44 -1.80 -6.05 -10.08
CA GLN A 44 -1.74 -5.89 -11.53
C GLN A 44 -3.07 -5.38 -12.05
N PHE A 45 -3.13 -4.09 -12.34
CA PHE A 45 -4.34 -3.47 -12.86
C PHE A 45 -4.43 -3.68 -14.37
N ASP A 46 -5.46 -4.39 -14.81
CA ASP A 46 -5.78 -4.54 -16.22
C ASP A 46 -6.55 -3.30 -16.66
N TRP A 47 -5.81 -2.24 -16.95
CA TRP A 47 -6.38 -0.93 -17.34
C TRP A 47 -5.86 -0.57 -18.72
N PRO A 48 -6.74 -0.51 -19.74
CA PRO A 48 -6.32 -0.18 -21.09
C PRO A 48 -5.84 1.28 -21.15
N ARG A 49 -4.68 1.48 -21.76
CA ARG A 49 -4.09 2.80 -21.94
C ARG A 49 -3.63 2.92 -23.40
N SER A 50 -3.89 4.09 -24.00
CA SER A 50 -3.30 4.37 -25.29
C SER A 50 -1.80 4.67 -25.10
N ALA A 51 -1.01 4.41 -26.14
CA ALA A 51 0.44 4.70 -26.07
C ALA A 51 0.73 6.19 -25.89
N ASP A 52 -0.24 7.05 -26.25
CA ASP A 52 -0.10 8.49 -26.16
C ASP A 52 -0.53 9.05 -24.80
N ASP A 53 -1.11 8.23 -23.91
CA ASP A 53 -1.57 8.68 -22.61
C ASP A 53 -0.37 8.88 -21.68
N PRO A 54 -0.05 10.13 -21.30
CA PRO A 54 1.12 10.41 -20.47
C PRO A 54 0.87 10.17 -18.97
N ARG A 55 -0.37 9.84 -18.59
CA ARG A 55 -0.73 9.73 -17.17
C ARG A 55 -0.14 8.48 -16.53
N GLU A 56 0.31 8.62 -15.29
CA GLU A 56 0.59 7.48 -14.44
C GLU A 56 -0.73 6.88 -13.96
N LEU A 57 -0.74 5.59 -13.57
CA LEU A 57 -1.95 4.95 -13.05
C LEU A 57 -2.52 5.69 -11.84
N SER A 58 -1.66 6.26 -11.00
CA SER A 58 -2.09 7.03 -9.83
C SER A 58 -2.85 8.31 -10.17
N GLU A 59 -2.82 8.75 -11.43
CA GLU A 59 -3.55 9.93 -11.88
C GLU A 59 -4.93 9.61 -12.45
N ILE A 60 -5.29 8.33 -12.54
CA ILE A 60 -6.57 7.88 -13.07
C ILE A 60 -7.59 7.85 -11.93
N PRO A 61 -8.68 8.65 -12.03
CA PRO A 61 -9.62 8.80 -10.91
C PRO A 61 -10.25 7.49 -10.46
N GLU A 62 -10.60 6.60 -11.38
CA GLU A 62 -11.24 5.32 -11.05
C GLU A 62 -10.29 4.43 -10.22
N LEU A 63 -9.02 4.38 -10.61
CA LEU A 63 -8.01 3.63 -9.87
C LEU A 63 -7.79 4.22 -8.48
N ARG A 64 -7.79 5.55 -8.38
CA ARG A 64 -7.65 6.21 -7.09
C ARG A 64 -8.81 5.89 -6.17
N LEU A 65 -10.04 5.93 -6.67
CA LEU A 65 -11.23 5.60 -5.87
C LEU A 65 -11.21 4.16 -5.40
N TRP A 66 -10.82 3.23 -6.28
CA TRP A 66 -10.68 1.83 -5.91
C TRP A 66 -9.63 1.66 -4.81
N SER A 67 -8.48 2.32 -4.96
CA SER A 67 -7.38 2.21 -4.00
C SER A 67 -7.73 2.83 -2.66
N LEU A 68 -8.47 3.94 -2.65
CA LEU A 68 -8.95 4.54 -1.40
C LEU A 68 -9.87 3.58 -0.65
N ARG A 69 -10.77 2.90 -1.38
CA ARG A 69 -11.64 1.91 -0.77
C ARG A 69 -10.85 0.73 -0.22
N ALA A 70 -9.88 0.23 -1.01
CA ALA A 70 -9.04 -0.88 -0.59
C ALA A 70 -8.25 -0.53 0.68
N ASP A 71 -7.67 0.66 0.72
CA ASP A 71 -6.90 1.11 1.87
C ASP A 71 -7.77 1.27 3.12
N ALA A 72 -9.00 1.74 2.96
CA ALA A 72 -9.93 1.92 4.07
C ALA A 72 -10.36 0.58 4.68
N LEU A 73 -10.59 -0.43 3.85
CA LEU A 73 -11.05 -1.75 4.31
C LEU A 73 -9.90 -2.70 4.64
N CYS A 74 -8.72 -2.44 4.12
CA CYS A 74 -7.52 -3.26 4.32
C CYS A 74 -6.37 -2.37 4.78
N PRO A 75 -6.41 -1.85 6.02
CA PRO A 75 -5.37 -0.90 6.47
C PRO A 75 -3.96 -1.50 6.48
N TRP A 76 -3.86 -2.81 6.50
CA TRP A 76 -2.60 -3.56 6.43
C TRP A 76 -2.09 -3.74 4.99
N LEU A 77 -2.86 -3.37 3.98
CA LEU A 77 -2.48 -3.62 2.59
C LEU A 77 -1.12 -3.02 2.21
N PRO A 78 -0.80 -1.76 2.57
CA PRO A 78 0.52 -1.21 2.22
C PRO A 78 1.69 -2.04 2.77
N LEU A 79 1.47 -2.72 3.90
CA LEU A 79 2.51 -3.55 4.51
C LEU A 79 2.83 -4.77 3.64
N LEU A 80 1.87 -5.27 2.87
CA LEU A 80 2.04 -6.44 2.03
C LEU A 80 2.63 -6.13 0.67
N LEU A 81 2.52 -4.89 0.20
CA LEU A 81 2.88 -4.56 -1.16
C LEU A 81 4.38 -4.73 -1.43
N GLU A 82 4.69 -5.27 -2.59
CA GLU A 82 6.04 -5.50 -3.03
C GLU A 82 6.75 -4.16 -3.22
N ARG A 83 7.97 -4.02 -2.66
CA ARG A 83 8.64 -2.73 -2.55
C ARG A 83 9.59 -2.43 -3.70
N SER A 84 10.21 -3.47 -4.28
CA SER A 84 11.22 -3.27 -5.31
C SER A 84 10.62 -2.86 -6.66
N SER A 85 9.35 -3.19 -6.92
CA SER A 85 8.67 -2.85 -8.17
C SER A 85 7.95 -1.51 -8.14
N GLY A 86 7.99 -0.79 -7.02
CA GLY A 86 7.29 0.48 -6.87
C GLY A 86 5.81 0.35 -6.52
N GLN A 87 5.34 -0.85 -6.18
CA GLN A 87 3.94 -1.07 -5.84
C GLN A 87 3.50 -0.24 -4.64
N LEU A 88 4.32 -0.23 -3.59
CA LEU A 88 3.99 0.55 -2.40
C LEU A 88 3.89 2.04 -2.71
N THR A 89 4.89 2.58 -3.40
CA THR A 89 4.91 4.00 -3.75
C THR A 89 3.71 4.38 -4.61
N ARG A 90 3.37 3.55 -5.59
CA ARG A 90 2.21 3.81 -6.45
C ARG A 90 0.90 3.76 -5.68
N HIS A 91 0.76 2.80 -4.76
CA HIS A 91 -0.43 2.71 -3.93
C HIS A 91 -0.61 3.97 -3.08
N VAL A 92 0.46 4.42 -2.44
CA VAL A 92 0.41 5.64 -1.61
C VAL A 92 0.10 6.87 -2.47
N ALA A 93 0.63 6.92 -3.69
CA ALA A 93 0.34 8.01 -4.61
C ALA A 93 -1.14 8.08 -5.00
N MET A 94 -1.84 6.95 -4.97
CA MET A 94 -3.29 6.94 -5.22
C MET A 94 -4.09 7.52 -4.04
N LEU A 95 -3.48 7.58 -2.86
CA LEU A 95 -4.15 8.06 -1.66
C LEU A 95 -3.86 9.52 -1.33
N LEU A 96 -2.69 10.02 -1.72
CA LEU A 96 -2.18 11.31 -1.25
C LEU A 96 -1.91 12.28 -2.41
N PRO A 97 -1.95 13.58 -2.15
CA PRO A 97 -1.52 14.57 -3.12
C PRO A 97 -0.08 14.33 -3.56
N HIS A 98 0.13 14.36 -4.87
CA HIS A 98 1.44 14.15 -5.46
C HIS A 98 1.49 14.80 -6.83
N SER A 99 2.71 14.95 -7.36
CA SER A 99 2.95 15.30 -8.76
C SER A 99 3.75 14.19 -9.41
N PHE A 100 3.69 14.12 -10.71
CA PHE A 100 4.43 13.13 -11.49
C PHE A 100 5.22 13.83 -12.57
N SER A 101 6.50 13.46 -12.72
CA SER A 101 7.31 13.92 -13.85
C SER A 101 8.06 12.71 -14.43
N ARG A 102 8.35 12.77 -15.75
CA ARG A 102 9.06 11.68 -16.41
C ARG A 102 10.50 11.55 -15.92
N SER A 103 11.10 12.62 -15.42
CA SER A 103 12.48 12.63 -14.95
C SER A 103 12.60 12.23 -13.47
N GLU A 104 11.62 12.60 -12.65
CA GLU A 104 11.71 12.43 -11.20
C GLU A 104 10.71 11.42 -10.64
N GLY A 105 9.75 10.96 -11.44
CA GLY A 105 8.71 10.04 -11.00
C GLY A 105 7.68 10.69 -10.11
N ILE A 106 7.20 9.95 -9.12
CA ILE A 106 6.17 10.40 -8.19
C ILE A 106 6.80 11.24 -7.09
N ARG A 107 6.25 12.44 -6.86
CA ARG A 107 6.72 13.34 -5.80
C ARG A 107 5.54 13.71 -4.92
N PHE A 108 5.61 13.30 -3.66
CA PHE A 108 4.55 13.57 -2.69
C PHE A 108 4.64 14.96 -2.10
N ALA A 109 3.48 15.52 -1.71
CA ALA A 109 3.45 16.66 -0.82
C ALA A 109 4.02 16.20 0.54
N PRO A 110 5.13 16.80 1.04
CA PRO A 110 5.86 16.24 2.19
C PRO A 110 5.01 16.10 3.45
N ASP A 111 4.21 17.11 3.77
CA ASP A 111 3.39 17.09 4.98
C ASP A 111 2.33 15.99 4.93
N SER A 112 1.73 15.77 3.77
CA SER A 112 0.72 14.72 3.59
C SER A 112 1.31 13.34 3.74
N LEU A 113 2.50 13.13 3.19
CA LEU A 113 3.17 11.84 3.32
C LEU A 113 3.56 11.56 4.76
N GLU A 114 4.10 12.55 5.47
CA GLU A 114 4.49 12.38 6.86
C GLU A 114 3.28 12.07 7.75
N LEU A 115 2.17 12.77 7.57
CA LEU A 115 0.95 12.52 8.32
C LEU A 115 0.40 11.13 8.07
N TRP A 116 0.33 10.72 6.81
CA TRP A 116 -0.13 9.38 6.45
C TRP A 116 0.76 8.31 7.06
N MET A 117 2.07 8.47 6.92
CA MET A 117 3.04 7.51 7.43
C MET A 117 2.94 7.38 8.95
N THR A 118 2.89 8.50 9.66
CA THR A 118 2.80 8.50 11.11
C THR A 118 1.52 7.79 11.58
N HIS A 119 0.38 8.14 10.96
CA HIS A 119 -0.88 7.49 11.27
C HIS A 119 -0.81 5.98 11.02
N ARG A 120 -0.23 5.58 9.90
CA ARG A 120 -0.16 4.17 9.52
C ARG A 120 0.75 3.39 10.46
N LEU A 121 1.86 3.98 10.88
CA LEU A 121 2.77 3.33 11.81
C LEU A 121 2.08 3.07 13.16
N PHE A 122 1.38 4.07 13.70
CA PHE A 122 0.63 3.88 14.96
C PHE A 122 -0.46 2.82 14.80
N LEU A 123 -1.22 2.91 13.73
CA LEU A 123 -2.34 2.00 13.49
C LEU A 123 -1.88 0.55 13.39
N LEU A 124 -0.86 0.29 12.59
CA LEU A 124 -0.39 -1.07 12.35
C LEU A 124 0.41 -1.64 13.52
N ASP A 125 1.17 -0.80 14.21
CA ASP A 125 1.84 -1.24 15.43
C ASP A 125 0.81 -1.66 16.50
N HIS A 126 -0.21 -0.83 16.71
CA HIS A 126 -1.29 -1.14 17.64
C HIS A 126 -2.04 -2.41 17.22
N TRP A 127 -2.38 -2.51 15.94
CA TRP A 127 -3.09 -3.67 15.40
C TRP A 127 -2.31 -4.97 15.63
N SER A 128 -1.03 -4.98 15.27
CA SER A 128 -0.21 -6.19 15.41
C SER A 128 -0.01 -6.57 16.88
N ARG A 129 0.25 -5.59 17.72
CA ARG A 129 0.46 -5.85 19.16
C ARG A 129 -0.80 -6.35 19.84
N GLY A 130 -1.97 -5.88 19.40
CA GLY A 130 -3.26 -6.37 19.87
C GLY A 130 -3.49 -7.86 19.54
N HIS A 131 -2.77 -8.38 18.57
CA HIS A 131 -2.82 -9.79 18.19
C HIS A 131 -1.58 -10.56 18.69
N GLY A 132 -0.81 -9.97 19.59
CA GLY A 132 0.38 -10.62 20.14
C GLY A 132 1.56 -10.69 19.18
N LEU A 133 1.58 -9.84 18.17
CA LEU A 133 2.60 -9.84 17.12
C LEU A 133 3.42 -8.55 17.16
N ASN A 134 4.57 -8.56 16.50
CA ASN A 134 5.42 -7.40 16.37
C ASN A 134 5.78 -7.23 14.89
N CYS A 135 5.29 -6.15 14.27
CA CYS A 135 5.58 -5.85 12.88
C CYS A 135 6.48 -4.62 12.71
N ARG A 136 7.17 -4.19 13.78
CA ARG A 136 7.98 -2.96 13.74
C ARG A 136 9.08 -3.02 12.68
N GLY A 137 9.74 -4.16 12.50
CA GLY A 137 10.73 -4.33 11.44
C GLY A 137 10.13 -4.14 10.05
N ASN A 138 8.95 -4.70 9.82
CA ASN A 138 8.23 -4.54 8.55
C ASN A 138 7.84 -3.07 8.31
N LEU A 139 7.40 -2.39 9.37
CA LEU A 139 7.02 -0.98 9.29
C LEU A 139 8.22 -0.08 9.02
N GLU A 140 9.38 -0.40 9.61
CA GLU A 140 10.62 0.33 9.33
C GLU A 140 11.02 0.21 7.86
N GLN A 141 10.88 -0.97 7.27
CA GLN A 141 11.17 -1.19 5.85
C GLN A 141 10.20 -0.41 4.97
N MET A 142 8.92 -0.45 5.32
CA MET A 142 7.90 0.32 4.59
C MET A 142 8.21 1.82 4.62
N ALA A 143 8.54 2.34 5.79
CA ALA A 143 8.87 3.75 5.96
C ALA A 143 10.13 4.13 5.17
N ALA A 144 11.14 3.27 5.16
CA ALA A 144 12.39 3.52 4.44
C ALA A 144 12.17 3.69 2.95
N VAL A 145 11.29 2.88 2.36
CA VAL A 145 10.95 3.00 0.92
C VAL A 145 10.37 4.37 0.61
N LEU A 146 9.65 4.96 1.54
CA LEU A 146 9.01 6.27 1.38
C LEU A 146 9.88 7.42 1.90
N GLY A 147 11.14 7.13 2.27
CA GLY A 147 12.11 8.16 2.62
C GLY A 147 12.23 8.47 4.11
N PHE A 148 11.64 7.64 4.98
CA PHE A 148 11.69 7.86 6.43
C PHE A 148 12.56 6.83 7.11
N GLU A 149 13.49 7.30 7.93
CA GLU A 149 14.31 6.43 8.77
C GLU A 149 13.76 6.44 10.20
N LEU A 150 13.48 5.26 10.72
CA LEU A 150 12.99 5.08 12.08
C LEU A 150 14.07 4.42 12.91
N ASP A 151 14.27 4.92 14.13
CA ASP A 151 15.19 4.30 15.07
C ASP A 151 14.45 3.87 16.34
N GLY A 152 15.19 3.31 17.30
CA GLY A 152 14.60 2.85 18.55
C GLY A 152 13.91 3.93 19.34
N SER A 153 14.35 5.18 19.21
CA SER A 153 13.74 6.28 19.97
C SER A 153 12.31 6.57 19.50
N PHE A 154 12.01 6.36 18.21
CA PHE A 154 10.64 6.50 17.72
C PHE A 154 9.70 5.53 18.43
N TRP A 155 10.09 4.24 18.49
CA TRP A 155 9.26 3.21 19.11
C TRP A 155 9.16 3.37 20.63
N ASN A 156 10.22 3.84 21.27
CA ASN A 156 10.22 4.05 22.71
C ASN A 156 9.18 5.09 23.12
N GLY A 157 8.90 6.06 22.27
CA GLY A 157 7.86 7.04 22.54
C GLY A 157 6.44 6.49 22.45
N LEU A 158 6.26 5.26 21.97
CA LEU A 158 4.95 4.65 21.76
C LEU A 158 4.56 3.64 22.83
N SER A 159 5.43 3.36 23.76
CA SER A 159 5.18 2.35 24.79
C SER A 159 4.29 2.85 25.91
#